data_9903b0c0376fd4dd7b5956179ffb4a26
#
_entry.id   9903b0c0376fd4dd7b5956179ffb4a26
#
_cell.length_a   1.000
_cell.length_b   1.000
_cell.length_c   1.000
_cell.angle_alpha   90.00
_cell.angle_beta   90.00
_cell.angle_gamma   90.00
#
_symmetry.space_group_name_H-M   'P 1'
#
loop_
_entity.id
_entity.type
_entity.pdbx_description
1 polymer ?
#
loop_
_entity_poly.entity_id
_entity_poly.type
_entity_poly.pdbx_seq_one_letter_code
_entity_poly.pdbx_strand_id
1 'polypeptide(L)'
;MGTQPSSSAGQGSRRMEEDVFGTAFNYRVVLRMMPYVRPYGALVGVAIVAMLVFTATQVAVPWLIMEGIDGYIRANDFGGLTLLIAIFIGNAILNWGASFTQELAIARVGQGILYRLRGELFSHLQRQSVSFYDKNEVGRLMSRVLGDVYQLQEFLGVAVVTVGDLLSLVGITAVVMILSLKLGLISMVTLPILIIFMAMWQPLARGAFIRVRRAASTVNGALNENIAGVRVVQSVNRQEQNLEQFDELNSENLSSNLQATRLSAGVLPVVEILPAISIALVIFFGARLVGADALEVGALVAFVMYIQRFFDPIRSLTMQYTQLQRAMASGVRIFELLDNQPALVDAEDAIELPRLSGDIELKNVSYSYVPGQDVLSY
;
A
#
# COMPACT_ATOMS: atom_id res chain seq x y z
N MET A 1 -16.90 -37.55 -31.55
CA MET A 1 -16.01 -37.66 -30.36
C MET A 1 -15.05 -36.47 -30.42
N GLY A 2 -15.43 -35.39 -29.79
CA GLY A 2 -14.64 -34.16 -29.77
C GLY A 2 -13.93 -34.02 -28.43
N THR A 3 -12.63 -34.03 -28.49
CA THR A 3 -11.76 -33.75 -27.31
C THR A 3 -11.77 -32.26 -27.05
N GLN A 4 -12.28 -31.87 -25.88
CA GLN A 4 -12.16 -30.50 -25.36
C GLN A 4 -10.69 -30.14 -25.09
N PRO A 5 -10.21 -28.94 -25.47
CA PRO A 5 -8.88 -28.50 -25.06
C PRO A 5 -8.89 -28.11 -23.56
N SER A 6 -7.90 -28.63 -22.87
CA SER A 6 -7.69 -28.57 -21.43
C SER A 6 -7.67 -27.14 -20.83
N SER A 7 -8.51 -26.91 -19.84
CA SER A 7 -8.63 -25.70 -19.00
C SER A 7 -7.45 -25.45 -18.04
N SER A 8 -6.27 -26.00 -18.28
CA SER A 8 -5.12 -25.92 -17.35
C SER A 8 -4.39 -24.56 -17.30
N ALA A 9 -4.44 -23.79 -18.38
CA ALA A 9 -3.77 -22.47 -18.43
C ALA A 9 -4.47 -21.40 -17.57
N GLY A 10 -5.80 -21.47 -17.44
CA GLY A 10 -6.57 -20.52 -16.63
C GLY A 10 -6.50 -20.78 -15.12
N GLN A 11 -6.18 -22.01 -14.70
CA GLN A 11 -6.02 -22.34 -13.27
C GLN A 11 -4.62 -22.00 -12.73
N GLY A 12 -3.60 -22.01 -13.58
CA GLY A 12 -2.24 -21.58 -13.20
C GLY A 12 -2.16 -20.08 -12.90
N SER A 13 -2.79 -19.24 -13.72
CA SER A 13 -2.81 -17.79 -13.49
C SER A 13 -3.62 -17.37 -12.26
N ARG A 14 -4.73 -18.05 -11.96
CA ARG A 14 -5.53 -17.81 -10.75
C ARG A 14 -4.82 -18.21 -9.47
N ARG A 15 -4.07 -19.32 -9.45
CA ARG A 15 -3.26 -19.73 -8.30
C ARG A 15 -2.10 -18.77 -8.05
N MET A 16 -1.42 -18.28 -9.10
CA MET A 16 -0.37 -17.27 -8.96
C MET A 16 -0.93 -15.93 -8.43
N GLU A 17 -2.12 -15.51 -8.85
CA GLU A 17 -2.76 -14.31 -8.29
C GLU A 17 -3.13 -14.49 -6.80
N GLU A 18 -3.60 -15.67 -6.40
CA GLU A 18 -3.91 -15.96 -4.98
C GLU A 18 -2.65 -16.03 -4.11
N ASP A 19 -1.55 -16.60 -4.60
CA ASP A 19 -0.26 -16.68 -3.89
C ASP A 19 0.44 -15.31 -3.80
N VAL A 20 0.32 -14.45 -4.81
CA VAL A 20 0.88 -13.08 -4.79
C VAL A 20 0.16 -12.20 -3.76
N PHE A 21 -1.13 -12.40 -3.53
CA PHE A 21 -1.88 -11.69 -2.47
C PHE A 21 -1.57 -12.23 -1.04
N GLY A 22 -0.89 -13.37 -0.92
CA GLY A 22 -0.52 -13.98 0.38
C GLY A 22 0.80 -13.47 0.97
N THR A 23 1.71 -12.93 0.17
CA THR A 23 3.01 -12.42 0.62
C THR A 23 2.99 -10.90 0.69
N ALA A 24 2.92 -10.35 1.91
CA ALA A 24 2.86 -8.90 2.16
C ALA A 24 4.05 -8.11 1.62
N PHE A 25 5.19 -8.79 1.41
CA PHE A 25 6.44 -8.16 1.00
C PHE A 25 7.22 -9.07 0.04
N ASN A 26 7.39 -8.59 -1.20
CA ASN A 26 8.21 -9.28 -2.19
C ASN A 26 9.57 -8.57 -2.35
N TYR A 27 10.60 -9.09 -1.69
CA TYR A 27 11.94 -8.51 -1.71
C TYR A 27 12.53 -8.40 -3.14
N ARG A 28 12.13 -9.28 -4.07
CA ARG A 28 12.58 -9.25 -5.47
C ARG A 28 12.11 -7.99 -6.19
N VAL A 29 10.86 -7.56 -5.94
CA VAL A 29 10.33 -6.31 -6.48
C VAL A 29 11.13 -5.12 -5.95
N VAL A 30 11.42 -5.10 -4.65
CA VAL A 30 12.20 -4.02 -4.02
C VAL A 30 13.61 -3.95 -4.58
N LEU A 31 14.28 -5.10 -4.73
CA LEU A 31 15.64 -5.14 -5.33
C LEU A 31 15.63 -4.66 -6.79
N ARG A 32 14.61 -5.03 -7.57
CA ARG A 32 14.48 -4.58 -8.96
C ARG A 32 14.10 -3.10 -9.09
N MET A 33 13.51 -2.51 -8.05
CA MET A 33 13.28 -1.06 -8.02
C MET A 33 14.53 -0.24 -7.70
N MET A 34 15.52 -0.83 -7.04
CA MET A 34 16.71 -0.10 -6.58
C MET A 34 17.48 0.64 -7.71
N PRO A 35 17.66 0.08 -8.93
CA PRO A 35 18.27 0.80 -10.05
C PRO A 35 17.52 2.07 -10.45
N TYR A 36 16.17 2.11 -10.29
CA TYR A 36 15.35 3.28 -10.60
C TYR A 36 15.44 4.35 -9.49
N VAL A 37 15.66 3.93 -8.25
CA VAL A 37 15.81 4.83 -7.08
C VAL A 37 17.22 5.42 -7.03
N ARG A 38 18.25 4.65 -7.39
CA ARG A 38 19.68 5.01 -7.30
C ARG A 38 20.03 6.39 -7.87
N PRO A 39 19.54 6.82 -9.04
CA PRO A 39 19.84 8.14 -9.59
C PRO A 39 19.33 9.30 -8.73
N TYR A 40 18.36 9.04 -7.87
CA TYR A 40 17.74 10.03 -6.96
C TYR A 40 18.28 9.91 -5.53
N GLY A 41 19.42 9.21 -5.31
CA GLY A 41 19.95 8.92 -3.98
C GLY A 41 20.12 10.16 -3.08
N ALA A 42 20.55 11.29 -3.66
CA ALA A 42 20.64 12.55 -2.92
C ALA A 42 19.27 13.04 -2.43
N LEU A 43 18.22 12.98 -3.26
CA LEU A 43 16.86 13.36 -2.86
C LEU A 43 16.26 12.40 -1.83
N VAL A 44 16.55 11.11 -1.95
CA VAL A 44 16.18 10.11 -0.93
C VAL A 44 16.89 10.41 0.39
N GLY A 45 18.17 10.76 0.35
CA GLY A 45 18.90 11.21 1.54
C GLY A 45 18.28 12.44 2.20
N VAL A 46 17.90 13.45 1.40
CA VAL A 46 17.17 14.64 1.88
C VAL A 46 15.82 14.25 2.49
N ALA A 47 15.06 13.34 1.86
CA ALA A 47 13.78 12.87 2.40
C ALA A 47 13.96 12.16 3.75
N ILE A 48 15.00 11.33 3.91
CA ILE A 48 15.30 10.63 5.17
C ILE A 48 15.72 11.64 6.27
N VAL A 49 16.57 12.60 5.97
CA VAL A 49 16.97 13.63 6.94
C VAL A 49 15.76 14.47 7.35
N ALA A 50 14.96 14.90 6.39
CA ALA A 50 13.74 15.65 6.65
C ALA A 50 12.74 14.84 7.50
N MET A 51 12.58 13.54 7.23
CA MET A 51 11.77 12.62 8.03
C MET A 51 12.29 12.53 9.47
N LEU A 52 13.60 12.41 9.67
CA LEU A 52 14.20 12.37 11.01
C LEU A 52 13.93 13.67 11.79
N VAL A 53 14.12 14.82 11.14
CA VAL A 53 13.83 16.13 11.73
C VAL A 53 12.33 16.26 12.02
N PHE A 54 11.46 15.87 11.09
CA PHE A 54 10.01 15.87 11.29
C PHE A 54 9.61 15.02 12.52
N THR A 55 10.13 13.79 12.61
CA THR A 55 9.85 12.89 13.73
C THR A 55 10.38 13.47 15.05
N ALA A 56 11.60 14.01 15.07
CA ALA A 56 12.19 14.62 16.26
C ALA A 56 11.38 15.82 16.75
N THR A 57 10.96 16.70 15.84
CA THR A 57 10.12 17.87 16.17
C THR A 57 8.74 17.46 16.70
N GLN A 58 8.16 16.40 16.17
CA GLN A 58 6.90 15.82 16.66
C GLN A 58 7.03 15.29 18.09
N VAL A 59 8.12 14.56 18.38
CA VAL A 59 8.38 14.01 19.72
C VAL A 59 8.73 15.12 20.72
N ALA A 60 9.33 16.23 20.26
CA ALA A 60 9.69 17.35 21.12
C ALA A 60 8.49 18.15 21.65
N VAL A 61 7.34 18.16 20.95
CA VAL A 61 6.18 18.99 21.33
C VAL A 61 5.67 18.69 22.76
N PRO A 62 5.37 17.45 23.18
CA PRO A 62 4.91 17.18 24.52
C PRO A 62 5.97 17.51 25.58
N TRP A 63 7.26 17.32 25.26
CA TRP A 63 8.37 17.69 26.14
C TRP A 63 8.45 19.20 26.34
N LEU A 64 8.31 20.02 25.29
CA LEU A 64 8.30 21.49 25.41
C LEU A 64 7.11 21.98 26.25
N ILE A 65 5.95 21.33 26.13
CA ILE A 65 4.77 21.67 26.96
C ILE A 65 5.02 21.31 28.40
N MET A 66 5.62 20.17 28.70
CA MET A 66 6.02 19.75 30.02
C MET A 66 6.94 20.79 30.65
N GLU A 67 8.01 21.16 29.96
CA GLU A 67 8.98 22.17 30.43
C GLU A 67 8.31 23.53 30.67
N GLY A 68 7.36 23.91 29.83
CA GLY A 68 6.57 25.13 30.00
C GLY A 68 5.75 25.13 31.27
N ILE A 69 5.14 24.03 31.63
CA ILE A 69 4.30 23.90 32.83
C ILE A 69 5.18 23.82 34.09
N ASP A 70 6.10 22.88 34.10
CA ASP A 70 6.86 22.54 35.33
C ASP A 70 8.02 23.51 35.58
N GLY A 71 8.75 23.93 34.51
CA GLY A 71 9.91 24.79 34.60
C GLY A 71 9.56 26.27 34.74
N TYR A 72 8.62 26.79 33.95
CA TYR A 72 8.41 28.24 33.84
C TYR A 72 7.10 28.72 34.49
N ILE A 73 5.96 28.07 34.25
CA ILE A 73 4.66 28.51 34.78
C ILE A 73 4.66 28.33 36.32
N ARG A 74 5.12 27.18 36.81
CA ARG A 74 5.17 26.87 38.22
C ARG A 74 6.16 27.80 38.98
N ALA A 75 7.26 28.18 38.30
CA ALA A 75 8.26 29.10 38.87
C ALA A 75 7.87 30.59 38.73
N ASN A 76 6.76 30.93 38.09
CA ASN A 76 6.36 32.29 37.71
C ASN A 76 7.43 33.04 36.89
N ASP A 77 8.25 32.32 36.11
CA ASP A 77 9.27 32.91 35.24
C ASP A 77 8.70 33.22 33.87
N PHE A 78 8.10 34.37 33.71
CA PHE A 78 7.54 34.84 32.44
C PHE A 78 8.60 35.16 31.36
N GLY A 79 9.85 35.48 31.80
CA GLY A 79 10.95 35.69 30.86
C GLY A 79 11.36 34.39 30.15
N GLY A 80 11.60 33.34 30.94
CA GLY A 80 11.88 32.01 30.43
C GLY A 80 10.73 31.43 29.60
N LEU A 81 9.48 31.68 30.01
CA LEU A 81 8.29 31.27 29.25
C LEU A 81 8.25 31.92 27.87
N THR A 82 8.60 33.22 27.74
CA THR A 82 8.66 33.90 26.45
C THR A 82 9.68 33.24 25.50
N LEU A 83 10.85 32.86 26.02
CA LEU A 83 11.88 32.14 25.29
C LEU A 83 11.38 30.75 24.86
N LEU A 84 10.71 30.01 25.73
CA LEU A 84 10.13 28.70 25.41
C LEU A 84 9.07 28.79 24.31
N ILE A 85 8.20 29.82 24.34
CA ILE A 85 7.24 30.07 23.29
C ILE A 85 7.94 30.34 21.94
N ALA A 86 9.02 31.10 21.92
CA ALA A 86 9.82 31.31 20.73
C ALA A 86 10.43 29.99 20.19
N ILE A 87 10.94 29.13 21.09
CA ILE A 87 11.43 27.79 20.75
C ILE A 87 10.30 26.91 20.19
N PHE A 88 9.11 26.96 20.81
CA PHE A 88 7.94 26.21 20.35
C PHE A 88 7.50 26.62 18.95
N ILE A 89 7.46 27.94 18.66
CA ILE A 89 7.19 28.47 17.33
C ILE A 89 8.29 28.04 16.34
N GLY A 90 9.56 28.13 16.76
CA GLY A 90 10.69 27.65 15.96
C GLY A 90 10.59 26.17 15.63
N ASN A 91 10.21 25.33 16.61
CA ASN A 91 9.94 23.90 16.40
C ASN A 91 8.79 23.67 15.41
N ALA A 92 7.72 24.47 15.48
CA ALA A 92 6.59 24.36 14.53
C ALA A 92 7.00 24.74 13.10
N ILE A 93 7.81 25.80 12.94
CA ILE A 93 8.35 26.22 11.64
C ILE A 93 9.29 25.14 11.09
N LEU A 94 10.16 24.59 11.92
CA LEU A 94 11.08 23.51 11.56
C LEU A 94 10.31 22.24 11.16
N ASN A 95 9.28 21.89 11.92
CA ASN A 95 8.38 20.76 11.62
C ASN A 95 7.71 20.93 10.25
N TRP A 96 7.13 22.11 9.98
CA TRP A 96 6.52 22.45 8.71
C TRP A 96 7.54 22.38 7.56
N GLY A 97 8.71 22.96 7.72
CA GLY A 97 9.78 22.94 6.72
C GLY A 97 10.29 21.52 6.43
N ALA A 98 10.44 20.71 7.47
CA ALA A 98 10.84 19.30 7.34
C ALA A 98 9.78 18.49 6.61
N SER A 99 8.50 18.62 6.99
CA SER A 99 7.38 17.95 6.32
C SER A 99 7.29 18.33 4.85
N PHE A 100 7.34 19.62 4.55
CA PHE A 100 7.31 20.12 3.17
C PHE A 100 8.48 19.58 2.34
N THR A 101 9.70 19.60 2.90
CA THR A 101 10.91 19.12 2.22
C THR A 101 10.83 17.61 1.98
N GLN A 102 10.37 16.84 2.96
CA GLN A 102 10.17 15.40 2.86
C GLN A 102 9.18 15.07 1.75
N GLU A 103 8.00 15.69 1.76
CA GLU A 103 6.94 15.42 0.79
C GLU A 103 7.35 15.80 -0.64
N LEU A 104 8.00 16.96 -0.80
CA LEU A 104 8.52 17.40 -2.09
C LEU A 104 9.61 16.47 -2.63
N ALA A 105 10.52 16.00 -1.76
CA ALA A 105 11.58 15.08 -2.15
C ALA A 105 11.00 13.72 -2.60
N ILE A 106 10.05 13.16 -1.81
CA ILE A 106 9.36 11.91 -2.15
C ILE A 106 8.60 12.05 -3.47
N ALA A 107 7.85 13.14 -3.65
CA ALA A 107 7.10 13.39 -4.87
C ALA A 107 8.02 13.46 -6.11
N ARG A 108 9.14 14.18 -6.02
CA ARG A 108 10.13 14.27 -7.11
C ARG A 108 10.75 12.92 -7.46
N VAL A 109 11.13 12.13 -6.46
CA VAL A 109 11.67 10.79 -6.67
C VAL A 109 10.60 9.90 -7.32
N GLY A 110 9.40 9.89 -6.78
CA GLY A 110 8.28 9.10 -7.30
C GLY A 110 7.94 9.43 -8.75
N GLN A 111 7.82 10.72 -9.08
CA GLN A 111 7.55 11.15 -10.47
C GLN A 111 8.72 10.83 -11.41
N GLY A 112 9.95 10.91 -10.94
CA GLY A 112 11.13 10.54 -11.72
C GLY A 112 11.17 9.05 -12.05
N ILE A 113 10.81 8.18 -11.09
CA ILE A 113 10.68 6.74 -11.30
C ILE A 113 9.54 6.42 -12.26
N LEU A 114 8.38 7.06 -12.08
CA LEU A 114 7.22 6.91 -12.96
C LEU A 114 7.58 7.25 -14.42
N TYR A 115 8.26 8.37 -14.62
CA TYR A 115 8.71 8.80 -15.94
C TYR A 115 9.63 7.75 -16.60
N ARG A 116 10.61 7.23 -15.86
CA ARG A 116 11.57 6.22 -16.38
C ARG A 116 10.87 4.89 -16.66
N LEU A 117 10.08 4.37 -15.73
CA LEU A 117 9.38 3.10 -15.91
C LEU A 117 8.40 3.15 -17.09
N ARG A 118 7.66 4.25 -17.25
CA ARG A 118 6.77 4.42 -18.40
C ARG A 118 7.52 4.45 -19.72
N GLY A 119 8.64 5.17 -19.77
CA GLY A 119 9.49 5.22 -20.96
C GLY A 119 10.05 3.86 -21.33
N GLU A 120 10.53 3.10 -20.33
CA GLU A 120 11.08 1.76 -20.54
C GLU A 120 10.01 0.75 -20.96
N LEU A 121 8.84 0.75 -20.27
CA LEU A 121 7.70 -0.09 -20.66
C LEU A 121 7.21 0.22 -22.06
N PHE A 122 7.09 1.51 -22.41
CA PHE A 122 6.67 1.90 -23.75
C PHE A 122 7.67 1.45 -24.81
N SER A 123 8.97 1.68 -24.59
CA SER A 123 10.03 1.21 -25.49
C SER A 123 10.04 -0.31 -25.61
N HIS A 124 9.84 -1.04 -24.51
CA HIS A 124 9.76 -2.48 -24.49
C HIS A 124 8.55 -3.00 -25.29
N LEU A 125 7.37 -2.39 -25.09
CA LEU A 125 6.17 -2.74 -25.86
C LEU A 125 6.36 -2.49 -27.35
N GLN A 126 6.99 -1.38 -27.76
CA GLN A 126 7.23 -1.10 -29.18
C GLN A 126 8.12 -2.14 -29.88
N ARG A 127 8.91 -2.92 -29.13
CA ARG A 127 9.77 -4.00 -29.65
C ARG A 127 9.07 -5.35 -29.66
N GLN A 128 7.88 -5.48 -29.10
CA GLN A 128 7.14 -6.74 -29.05
C GLN A 128 6.61 -7.10 -30.44
N SER A 129 6.55 -8.41 -30.74
CA SER A 129 6.00 -8.94 -31.97
C SER A 129 4.48 -8.79 -32.04
N VAL A 130 3.92 -8.81 -33.28
CA VAL A 130 2.47 -8.77 -33.48
C VAL A 130 1.77 -9.92 -32.73
N SER A 131 2.36 -11.12 -32.72
CA SER A 131 1.81 -12.28 -32.01
C SER A 131 1.68 -12.07 -30.48
N PHE A 132 2.45 -11.15 -29.89
CA PHE A 132 2.29 -10.75 -28.51
C PHE A 132 0.97 -9.98 -28.31
N TYR A 133 0.64 -9.09 -29.24
CA TYR A 133 -0.59 -8.28 -29.19
C TYR A 133 -1.85 -9.10 -29.49
N ASP A 134 -1.73 -10.15 -30.30
CA ASP A 134 -2.83 -11.11 -30.53
C ASP A 134 -3.20 -11.91 -29.28
N LYS A 135 -2.22 -12.14 -28.40
CA LYS A 135 -2.41 -12.88 -27.13
C LYS A 135 -2.72 -12.00 -25.94
N ASN A 136 -2.45 -10.71 -26.02
CA ASN A 136 -2.59 -9.77 -24.91
C ASN A 136 -3.51 -8.60 -25.28
N GLU A 137 -4.61 -8.44 -24.56
CA GLU A 137 -5.54 -7.34 -24.75
C GLU A 137 -4.85 -5.98 -24.49
N VAL A 138 -4.98 -5.05 -25.44
CA VAL A 138 -4.39 -3.70 -25.36
C VAL A 138 -4.83 -2.98 -24.08
N GLY A 139 -6.10 -3.12 -23.68
CA GLY A 139 -6.63 -2.52 -22.45
C GLY A 139 -5.88 -2.98 -21.18
N ARG A 140 -5.50 -4.27 -21.14
CA ARG A 140 -4.71 -4.83 -20.02
C ARG A 140 -3.28 -4.28 -20.00
N LEU A 141 -2.65 -4.14 -21.16
CA LEU A 141 -1.32 -3.53 -21.29
C LEU A 141 -1.33 -2.05 -20.88
N MET A 142 -2.35 -1.30 -21.31
CA MET A 142 -2.55 0.10 -20.89
C MET A 142 -2.74 0.22 -19.37
N SER A 143 -3.51 -0.67 -18.75
CA SER A 143 -3.67 -0.71 -17.29
C SER A 143 -2.34 -0.94 -16.57
N ARG A 144 -1.46 -1.79 -17.10
CA ARG A 144 -0.11 -2.02 -16.54
C ARG A 144 0.78 -0.78 -16.64
N VAL A 145 0.81 -0.13 -17.80
CA VAL A 145 1.66 1.06 -18.04
C VAL A 145 1.19 2.28 -17.24
N LEU A 146 -0.12 2.46 -17.07
CA LEU A 146 -0.67 3.62 -16.39
C LEU A 146 -0.94 3.35 -14.90
N GLY A 147 -1.74 2.31 -14.62
CA GLY A 147 -2.22 2.01 -13.27
C GLY A 147 -1.17 1.36 -12.38
N ASP A 148 -0.54 0.27 -12.85
CA ASP A 148 0.43 -0.46 -12.04
C ASP A 148 1.69 0.35 -11.76
N VAL A 149 2.15 1.16 -12.73
CA VAL A 149 3.32 2.05 -12.53
C VAL A 149 3.00 3.12 -11.48
N TYR A 150 1.78 3.66 -11.46
CA TYR A 150 1.34 4.61 -10.44
C TYR A 150 1.32 3.96 -9.03
N GLN A 151 0.79 2.75 -8.90
CA GLN A 151 0.78 2.01 -7.63
C GLN A 151 2.21 1.73 -7.13
N LEU A 152 3.13 1.42 -8.04
CA LEU A 152 4.53 1.16 -7.68
C LEU A 152 5.26 2.45 -7.26
N GLN A 153 4.92 3.60 -7.86
CA GLN A 153 5.43 4.91 -7.43
C GLN A 153 5.02 5.23 -5.98
N GLU A 154 3.77 4.95 -5.60
CA GLU A 154 3.27 5.20 -4.25
C GLU A 154 4.00 4.39 -3.18
N PHE A 155 4.60 3.26 -3.55
CA PHE A 155 5.40 2.42 -2.64
C PHE A 155 6.48 3.20 -1.89
N LEU A 156 7.17 4.12 -2.57
CA LEU A 156 8.24 4.92 -1.94
C LEU A 156 7.70 5.83 -0.85
N GLY A 157 6.57 6.50 -1.11
CA GLY A 157 5.92 7.34 -0.12
C GLY A 157 5.52 6.52 1.11
N VAL A 158 4.86 5.38 0.88
CA VAL A 158 4.48 4.44 1.94
C VAL A 158 5.69 3.95 2.72
N ALA A 159 6.79 3.59 2.06
CA ALA A 159 7.99 3.10 2.72
C ALA A 159 8.61 4.15 3.64
N VAL A 160 8.75 5.41 3.19
CA VAL A 160 9.32 6.50 3.99
C VAL A 160 8.41 6.82 5.19
N VAL A 161 7.09 6.92 4.99
CA VAL A 161 6.13 7.17 6.08
C VAL A 161 6.15 6.02 7.09
N THR A 162 6.17 4.75 6.62
CA THR A 162 6.27 3.58 7.50
C THR A 162 7.52 3.61 8.39
N VAL A 163 8.67 3.95 7.81
CA VAL A 163 9.92 4.08 8.58
C VAL A 163 9.83 5.24 9.59
N GLY A 164 9.25 6.38 9.19
CA GLY A 164 9.00 7.52 10.07
C GLY A 164 8.09 7.17 11.24
N ASP A 165 7.00 6.43 10.97
CA ASP A 165 6.06 5.95 11.98
C ASP A 165 6.74 5.00 12.99
N LEU A 166 7.57 4.06 12.51
CA LEU A 166 8.35 3.16 13.38
C LEU A 166 9.35 3.91 14.23
N LEU A 167 10.06 4.89 13.68
CA LEU A 167 10.97 5.74 14.43
C LEU A 167 10.24 6.60 15.47
N SER A 168 9.07 7.11 15.13
CA SER A 168 8.20 7.85 16.07
C SER A 168 7.79 6.95 17.24
N LEU A 169 7.35 5.72 16.99
CA LEU A 169 7.03 4.75 18.03
C LEU A 169 8.20 4.49 18.97
N VAL A 170 9.39 4.25 18.41
CA VAL A 170 10.61 4.03 19.20
C VAL A 170 10.97 5.30 20.00
N GLY A 171 10.91 6.48 19.37
CA GLY A 171 11.20 7.74 20.01
C GLY A 171 10.25 8.07 21.17
N ILE A 172 8.94 7.94 20.93
CA ILE A 172 7.92 8.14 21.98
C ILE A 172 8.12 7.15 23.13
N THR A 173 8.31 5.86 22.79
CA THR A 173 8.56 4.83 23.82
C THR A 173 9.77 5.15 24.66
N ALA A 174 10.88 5.54 24.03
CA ALA A 174 12.10 5.91 24.75
C ALA A 174 11.88 7.09 25.70
N VAL A 175 11.24 8.17 25.23
CA VAL A 175 10.97 9.36 26.05
C VAL A 175 10.03 9.03 27.22
N VAL A 176 8.95 8.30 26.97
CA VAL A 176 7.99 7.88 28.00
C VAL A 176 8.65 7.01 29.08
N MET A 177 9.58 6.11 28.71
CA MET A 177 10.34 5.30 29.66
C MET A 177 11.38 6.11 30.46
N ILE A 178 11.99 7.12 29.84
CA ILE A 178 12.94 8.03 30.51
C ILE A 178 12.23 8.92 31.53
N LEU A 179 11.06 9.46 31.18
CA LEU A 179 10.28 10.34 32.06
C LEU A 179 9.79 9.62 33.31
N SER A 180 9.25 8.43 33.19
CA SER A 180 8.88 7.59 34.34
C SER A 180 8.69 6.13 33.89
N LEU A 181 9.59 5.26 34.34
CA LEU A 181 9.52 3.83 34.01
C LEU A 181 8.19 3.19 34.46
N LYS A 182 7.70 3.59 35.66
CA LYS A 182 6.43 3.06 36.19
C LYS A 182 5.23 3.43 35.32
N LEU A 183 5.09 4.70 34.96
CA LEU A 183 3.99 5.16 34.09
C LEU A 183 4.17 4.69 32.65
N GLY A 184 5.40 4.63 32.16
CA GLY A 184 5.73 4.09 30.86
C GLY A 184 5.27 2.63 30.70
N LEU A 185 5.58 1.78 31.68
CA LEU A 185 5.12 0.39 31.66
C LEU A 185 3.59 0.27 31.76
N ILE A 186 2.94 1.11 32.59
CA ILE A 186 1.48 1.15 32.69
C ILE A 186 0.84 1.54 31.35
N SER A 187 1.38 2.57 30.69
CA SER A 187 0.87 3.01 29.38
C SER A 187 1.05 1.95 28.30
N MET A 188 2.10 1.14 28.37
CA MET A 188 2.38 0.08 27.40
C MET A 188 1.52 -1.19 27.59
N VAL A 189 0.82 -1.36 28.71
CA VAL A 189 -0.06 -2.52 28.95
C VAL A 189 -1.16 -2.65 27.87
N THR A 190 -1.60 -1.55 27.28
CA THR A 190 -2.63 -1.55 26.23
C THR A 190 -2.12 -2.09 24.89
N LEU A 191 -0.79 -2.11 24.66
CA LEU A 191 -0.21 -2.65 23.41
C LEU A 191 -0.40 -4.15 23.23
N PRO A 192 0.00 -5.01 24.20
CA PRO A 192 -0.28 -6.44 24.11
C PRO A 192 -1.77 -6.73 23.87
N ILE A 193 -2.66 -5.99 24.52
CA ILE A 193 -4.11 -6.12 24.34
C ILE A 193 -4.50 -5.81 22.89
N LEU A 194 -3.98 -4.73 22.33
CA LEU A 194 -4.22 -4.37 20.92
C LEU A 194 -3.68 -5.45 19.96
N ILE A 195 -2.46 -5.94 20.20
CA ILE A 195 -1.83 -6.98 19.36
C ILE A 195 -2.65 -8.26 19.40
N ILE A 196 -3.06 -8.72 20.57
CA ILE A 196 -3.90 -9.92 20.74
C ILE A 196 -5.24 -9.72 20.03
N PHE A 197 -5.90 -8.57 20.22
CA PHE A 197 -7.14 -8.24 19.54
C PHE A 197 -6.98 -8.30 18.01
N MET A 198 -5.96 -7.65 17.47
CA MET A 198 -5.70 -7.63 16.02
C MET A 198 -5.37 -9.03 15.49
N ALA A 199 -4.61 -9.84 16.23
CA ALA A 199 -4.30 -11.22 15.85
C ALA A 199 -5.56 -12.12 15.80
N MET A 200 -6.52 -11.90 16.67
CA MET A 200 -7.80 -12.62 16.68
C MET A 200 -8.76 -12.10 15.60
N TRP A 201 -8.79 -10.79 15.39
CA TRP A 201 -9.69 -10.14 14.44
C TRP A 201 -9.29 -10.38 12.97
N GLN A 202 -7.99 -10.35 12.65
CA GLN A 202 -7.47 -10.45 11.29
C GLN A 202 -7.98 -11.69 10.51
N PRO A 203 -7.96 -12.93 11.04
CA PRO A 203 -8.47 -14.10 10.32
C PRO A 203 -9.99 -14.03 10.09
N LEU A 204 -10.75 -13.47 11.04
CA LEU A 204 -12.20 -13.28 10.90
C LEU A 204 -12.53 -12.29 9.77
N ALA A 205 -11.83 -11.16 9.75
CA ALA A 205 -11.97 -10.16 8.70
C ALA A 205 -11.59 -10.72 7.33
N ARG A 206 -10.43 -11.41 7.23
CA ARG A 206 -9.99 -12.05 5.98
C ARG A 206 -11.05 -13.00 5.43
N GLY A 207 -11.63 -13.86 6.28
CA GLY A 207 -12.71 -14.76 5.89
C GLY A 207 -13.94 -14.04 5.36
N ALA A 208 -14.35 -12.94 6.02
CA ALA A 208 -15.48 -12.13 5.57
C ALA A 208 -15.21 -11.45 4.22
N PHE A 209 -14.04 -10.85 4.02
CA PHE A 209 -13.69 -10.22 2.74
C PHE A 209 -13.56 -11.21 1.58
N ILE A 210 -13.11 -12.45 1.84
CA ILE A 210 -13.12 -13.51 0.82
C ILE A 210 -14.56 -13.85 0.41
N ARG A 211 -15.51 -13.93 1.37
CA ARG A 211 -16.94 -14.15 1.06
C ARG A 211 -17.51 -13.01 0.21
N VAL A 212 -17.23 -11.76 0.59
CA VAL A 212 -17.65 -10.59 -0.22
C VAL A 212 -17.15 -10.70 -1.66
N ARG A 213 -15.87 -11.04 -1.86
CA ARG A 213 -15.32 -11.19 -3.22
C ARG A 213 -16.01 -12.29 -4.01
N ARG A 214 -16.29 -13.44 -3.38
CA ARG A 214 -17.00 -14.54 -4.02
C ARG A 214 -18.41 -14.12 -4.42
N ALA A 215 -19.17 -13.56 -3.49
CA ALA A 215 -20.53 -13.09 -3.76
C ALA A 215 -20.57 -12.02 -4.87
N ALA A 216 -19.66 -11.04 -4.83
CA ALA A 216 -19.54 -10.03 -5.87
C ALA A 216 -19.17 -10.65 -7.24
N SER A 217 -18.27 -11.63 -7.27
CA SER A 217 -17.91 -12.35 -8.51
C SER A 217 -19.09 -13.13 -9.08
N THR A 218 -19.90 -13.76 -8.22
CA THR A 218 -21.11 -14.49 -8.63
C THR A 218 -22.15 -13.53 -9.24
N VAL A 219 -22.40 -12.37 -8.58
CA VAL A 219 -23.30 -11.33 -9.11
C VAL A 219 -22.82 -10.79 -10.44
N ASN A 220 -21.51 -10.48 -10.57
CA ASN A 220 -20.93 -10.00 -11.83
C ASN A 220 -21.01 -11.06 -12.94
N GLY A 221 -20.82 -12.34 -12.62
CA GLY A 221 -21.00 -13.45 -13.55
C GLY A 221 -22.44 -13.54 -14.06
N ALA A 222 -23.42 -13.51 -13.14
CA ALA A 222 -24.84 -13.53 -13.45
C ALA A 222 -25.26 -12.31 -14.29
N LEU A 223 -24.76 -11.11 -13.96
CA LEU A 223 -25.02 -9.90 -14.77
C LEU A 223 -24.49 -10.06 -16.20
N ASN A 224 -23.25 -10.54 -16.35
CA ASN A 224 -22.66 -10.72 -17.67
C ASN A 224 -23.45 -11.75 -18.50
N GLU A 225 -23.83 -12.88 -17.90
CA GLU A 225 -24.63 -13.93 -18.54
C GLU A 225 -26.02 -13.41 -18.94
N ASN A 226 -26.69 -12.70 -18.03
CA ASN A 226 -28.04 -12.18 -18.25
C ASN A 226 -28.07 -11.06 -19.30
N ILE A 227 -27.08 -10.18 -19.31
CA ILE A 227 -26.98 -9.11 -20.31
C ILE A 227 -26.64 -9.69 -21.67
N ALA A 228 -25.66 -10.62 -21.73
CA ALA A 228 -25.29 -11.28 -22.99
C ALA A 228 -26.42 -12.16 -23.53
N GLY A 229 -27.17 -12.85 -22.65
CA GLY A 229 -28.28 -13.75 -22.98
C GLY A 229 -29.67 -13.09 -23.02
N VAL A 230 -29.78 -11.76 -22.88
CA VAL A 230 -31.07 -11.07 -22.72
C VAL A 230 -32.10 -11.41 -23.82
N ARG A 231 -31.66 -11.58 -25.06
CA ARG A 231 -32.54 -11.95 -26.17
C ARG A 231 -33.17 -13.34 -25.98
N VAL A 232 -32.41 -14.28 -25.40
CA VAL A 232 -32.92 -15.64 -25.12
C VAL A 232 -33.93 -15.56 -23.97
N VAL A 233 -33.63 -14.86 -22.89
CA VAL A 233 -34.53 -14.67 -21.74
C VAL A 233 -35.85 -14.05 -22.19
N GLN A 234 -35.81 -13.03 -23.03
CA GLN A 234 -37.00 -12.39 -23.61
C GLN A 234 -37.77 -13.30 -24.54
N SER A 235 -37.06 -14.09 -25.38
CA SER A 235 -37.75 -14.98 -26.35
C SER A 235 -38.54 -16.11 -25.70
N VAL A 236 -38.12 -16.55 -24.49
CA VAL A 236 -38.80 -17.60 -23.70
C VAL A 236 -39.66 -17.05 -22.56
N ASN A 237 -39.82 -15.71 -22.49
CA ASN A 237 -40.64 -14.99 -21.50
C ASN A 237 -40.33 -15.36 -20.04
N ARG A 238 -39.02 -15.43 -19.68
CA ARG A 238 -38.52 -15.83 -18.35
C ARG A 238 -37.88 -14.70 -17.57
N GLN A 239 -38.25 -13.47 -17.84
CA GLN A 239 -37.64 -12.29 -17.19
C GLN A 239 -37.85 -12.30 -15.67
N GLU A 240 -39.05 -12.67 -15.19
CA GLU A 240 -39.40 -12.67 -13.78
C GLU A 240 -38.64 -13.73 -12.99
N GLN A 241 -38.54 -14.97 -13.54
CA GLN A 241 -37.76 -16.02 -12.93
C GLN A 241 -36.25 -15.67 -12.85
N ASN A 242 -35.75 -15.02 -13.88
CA ASN A 242 -34.37 -14.57 -13.93
C ASN A 242 -34.09 -13.45 -12.94
N LEU A 243 -35.08 -12.56 -12.73
CA LEU A 243 -34.99 -11.50 -11.70
C LEU A 243 -34.98 -12.10 -10.29
N GLU A 244 -35.83 -13.09 -10.00
CA GLU A 244 -35.83 -13.79 -8.71
C GLU A 244 -34.47 -14.44 -8.41
N GLN A 245 -33.89 -15.17 -9.36
CA GLN A 245 -32.57 -15.78 -9.23
C GLN A 245 -31.47 -14.74 -9.01
N PHE A 246 -31.54 -13.61 -9.73
CA PHE A 246 -30.59 -12.53 -9.53
C PHE A 246 -30.74 -11.88 -8.16
N ASP A 247 -31.97 -11.72 -7.65
CA ASP A 247 -32.25 -11.13 -6.34
C ASP A 247 -31.68 -12.00 -5.20
N GLU A 248 -31.78 -13.34 -5.31
CA GLU A 248 -31.12 -14.27 -4.37
C GLU A 248 -29.61 -14.04 -4.30
N LEU A 249 -28.93 -13.98 -5.46
CA LEU A 249 -27.49 -13.74 -5.52
C LEU A 249 -27.11 -12.35 -4.98
N ASN A 250 -27.92 -11.35 -5.27
CA ASN A 250 -27.73 -9.99 -4.81
C ASN A 250 -27.95 -9.86 -3.29
N SER A 251 -28.93 -10.60 -2.75
CA SER A 251 -29.18 -10.72 -1.30
C SER A 251 -28.02 -11.38 -0.57
N GLU A 252 -27.44 -12.45 -1.14
CA GLU A 252 -26.23 -13.08 -0.59
C GLU A 252 -25.04 -12.11 -0.60
N ASN A 253 -24.87 -11.34 -1.68
CA ASN A 253 -23.85 -10.30 -1.76
C ASN A 253 -24.07 -9.22 -0.70
N LEU A 254 -25.31 -8.74 -0.53
CA LEU A 254 -25.67 -7.79 0.51
C LEU A 254 -25.33 -8.31 1.92
N SER A 255 -25.75 -9.55 2.24
CA SER A 255 -25.47 -10.16 3.54
C SER A 255 -24.00 -10.31 3.84
N SER A 256 -23.21 -10.72 2.84
CA SER A 256 -21.76 -10.82 2.91
C SER A 256 -21.07 -9.48 3.15
N ASN A 257 -21.52 -8.43 2.43
CA ASN A 257 -21.03 -7.06 2.63
C ASN A 257 -21.39 -6.51 4.03
N LEU A 258 -22.63 -6.72 4.49
CA LEU A 258 -23.04 -6.30 5.84
C LEU A 258 -22.21 -6.99 6.92
N GLN A 259 -21.91 -8.30 6.77
CA GLN A 259 -21.07 -9.02 7.72
C GLN A 259 -19.63 -8.47 7.74
N ALA A 260 -19.03 -8.23 6.58
CA ALA A 260 -17.70 -7.63 6.48
C ALA A 260 -17.68 -6.21 7.07
N THR A 261 -18.71 -5.41 6.77
CA THR A 261 -18.85 -4.05 7.32
C THR A 261 -19.00 -4.05 8.84
N ARG A 262 -19.80 -4.96 9.42
CA ARG A 262 -19.91 -5.10 10.89
C ARG A 262 -18.58 -5.42 11.55
N LEU A 263 -17.80 -6.35 10.96
CA LEU A 263 -16.46 -6.68 11.46
C LEU A 263 -15.52 -5.49 11.35
N SER A 264 -15.53 -4.77 10.22
CA SER A 264 -14.68 -3.58 10.03
C SER A 264 -15.07 -2.44 10.96
N ALA A 265 -16.37 -2.18 11.12
CA ALA A 265 -16.87 -1.15 12.03
C ALA A 265 -16.54 -1.46 13.50
N GLY A 266 -16.46 -2.74 13.88
CA GLY A 266 -16.10 -3.16 15.23
C GLY A 266 -14.67 -2.86 15.64
N VAL A 267 -13.75 -2.62 14.70
CA VAL A 267 -12.34 -2.28 15.01
C VAL A 267 -12.20 -0.84 15.51
N LEU A 268 -12.94 0.10 14.92
CA LEU A 268 -12.81 1.52 15.25
C LEU A 268 -13.03 1.79 16.75
N PRO A 269 -14.10 1.29 17.40
CA PRO A 269 -14.27 1.48 18.84
C PRO A 269 -13.10 0.93 19.67
N VAL A 270 -12.52 -0.19 19.30
CA VAL A 270 -11.38 -0.77 20.04
C VAL A 270 -10.15 0.12 19.94
N VAL A 271 -9.86 0.61 18.72
CA VAL A 271 -8.74 1.51 18.47
C VAL A 271 -8.93 2.87 19.16
N GLU A 272 -10.16 3.30 19.42
CA GLU A 272 -10.46 4.55 20.16
C GLU A 272 -10.53 4.33 21.70
N ILE A 273 -11.04 3.20 22.15
CA ILE A 273 -11.19 2.90 23.58
C ILE A 273 -9.83 2.57 24.23
N LEU A 274 -8.93 1.87 23.55
CA LEU A 274 -7.63 1.50 24.12
C LEU A 274 -6.76 2.71 24.50
N PRO A 275 -6.59 3.74 23.66
CA PRO A 275 -5.94 4.99 24.07
C PRO A 275 -6.64 5.66 25.26
N ALA A 276 -7.97 5.70 25.27
CA ALA A 276 -8.73 6.28 26.36
C ALA A 276 -8.50 5.55 27.69
N ILE A 277 -8.46 4.21 27.67
CA ILE A 277 -8.10 3.39 28.84
C ILE A 277 -6.66 3.69 29.28
N SER A 278 -5.71 3.74 28.34
CA SER A 278 -4.31 4.07 28.64
C SER A 278 -4.20 5.44 29.30
N ILE A 279 -4.88 6.44 28.77
CA ILE A 279 -4.92 7.80 29.35
C ILE A 279 -5.54 7.76 30.75
N ALA A 280 -6.66 7.08 30.95
CA ALA A 280 -7.32 6.96 32.26
C ALA A 280 -6.41 6.29 33.30
N LEU A 281 -5.68 5.22 32.92
CA LEU A 281 -4.71 4.57 33.78
C LEU A 281 -3.55 5.51 34.13
N VAL A 282 -3.00 6.22 33.15
CA VAL A 282 -1.91 7.17 33.37
C VAL A 282 -2.35 8.34 34.25
N ILE A 283 -3.57 8.87 34.07
CA ILE A 283 -4.10 9.91 34.96
C ILE A 283 -4.30 9.37 36.36
N PHE A 284 -4.87 8.18 36.52
CA PHE A 284 -5.14 7.59 37.84
C PHE A 284 -3.87 7.30 38.64
N PHE A 285 -2.90 6.62 38.02
CA PHE A 285 -1.63 6.30 38.69
C PHE A 285 -0.68 7.50 38.75
N GLY A 286 -0.69 8.35 37.71
CA GLY A 286 0.12 9.57 37.65
C GLY A 286 -0.30 10.62 38.69
N ALA A 287 -1.63 10.81 38.89
CA ALA A 287 -2.10 11.71 39.94
C ALA A 287 -1.65 11.29 41.35
N ARG A 288 -1.55 9.97 41.61
CA ARG A 288 -0.99 9.48 42.88
C ARG A 288 0.50 9.77 43.02
N LEU A 289 1.26 9.69 41.93
CA LEU A 289 2.70 10.03 41.93
C LEU A 289 2.91 11.54 42.08
N VAL A 290 2.07 12.35 41.47
CA VAL A 290 2.08 13.82 41.67
C VAL A 290 1.75 14.18 43.10
N GLY A 291 0.71 13.56 43.70
CA GLY A 291 0.37 13.78 45.12
C GLY A 291 1.44 13.29 46.10
N ALA A 292 2.37 12.45 45.70
CA ALA A 292 3.52 11.99 46.48
C ALA A 292 4.82 12.74 46.14
N ASP A 293 4.76 13.84 45.37
CA ASP A 293 5.90 14.64 44.86
C ASP A 293 6.94 13.79 44.07
N ALA A 294 6.51 12.65 43.53
CA ALA A 294 7.36 11.77 42.74
C ALA A 294 7.28 12.02 41.22
N LEU A 295 6.35 12.89 40.79
CA LEU A 295 6.15 13.30 39.41
C LEU A 295 5.59 14.72 39.38
N GLU A 296 5.99 15.51 38.39
CA GLU A 296 5.45 16.85 38.16
C GLU A 296 4.19 16.84 37.30
N VAL A 297 3.36 17.89 37.39
CA VAL A 297 2.08 17.99 36.67
C VAL A 297 2.29 18.06 35.16
N GLY A 298 3.28 18.83 34.70
CA GLY A 298 3.61 18.94 33.26
C GLY A 298 4.07 17.63 32.69
N ALA A 299 4.83 16.83 33.48
CA ALA A 299 5.18 15.47 33.06
C ALA A 299 3.94 14.60 32.85
N LEU A 300 2.91 14.69 33.70
CA LEU A 300 1.65 13.97 33.51
C LEU A 300 0.92 14.41 32.24
N VAL A 301 0.89 15.71 31.95
CA VAL A 301 0.32 16.25 30.70
C VAL A 301 1.06 15.72 29.47
N ALA A 302 2.40 15.71 29.52
CA ALA A 302 3.21 15.15 28.43
C ALA A 302 2.94 13.67 28.20
N PHE A 303 2.76 12.86 29.27
CA PHE A 303 2.36 11.45 29.15
C PHE A 303 1.06 11.28 28.40
N VAL A 304 0.03 12.06 28.71
CA VAL A 304 -1.29 12.01 28.00
C VAL A 304 -1.10 12.33 26.53
N MET A 305 -0.30 13.33 26.18
CA MET A 305 -0.01 13.71 24.79
C MET A 305 0.80 12.64 24.06
N TYR A 306 1.79 12.03 24.72
CA TYR A 306 2.58 10.95 24.13
C TYR A 306 1.73 9.71 23.87
N ILE A 307 0.80 9.35 24.75
CA ILE A 307 -0.13 8.24 24.53
C ILE A 307 -0.98 8.48 23.27
N GLN A 308 -1.55 9.68 23.11
CA GLN A 308 -2.32 10.01 21.91
C GLN A 308 -1.48 9.84 20.64
N ARG A 309 -0.28 10.41 20.60
CA ARG A 309 0.65 10.33 19.47
C ARG A 309 1.19 8.92 19.22
N PHE A 310 1.23 8.09 20.24
CA PHE A 310 1.71 6.71 20.12
C PHE A 310 0.77 5.82 19.29
N PHE A 311 -0.53 6.07 19.35
CA PHE A 311 -1.50 5.28 18.60
C PHE A 311 -1.66 5.73 17.14
N ASP A 312 -1.23 6.96 16.79
CA ASP A 312 -1.32 7.45 15.39
C ASP A 312 -0.51 6.61 14.39
N PRO A 313 0.78 6.26 14.65
CA PRO A 313 1.54 5.36 13.80
C PRO A 313 0.90 3.98 13.62
N ILE A 314 0.26 3.45 14.66
CA ILE A 314 -0.40 2.13 14.62
C ILE A 314 -1.59 2.16 13.65
N ARG A 315 -2.38 3.24 13.67
CA ARG A 315 -3.47 3.46 12.69
C ARG A 315 -2.92 3.58 11.28
N SER A 316 -1.87 4.38 11.09
CA SER A 316 -1.19 4.60 9.82
C SER A 316 -0.67 3.29 9.22
N LEU A 317 0.05 2.48 9.98
CA LEU A 317 0.60 1.18 9.56
C LEU A 317 -0.47 0.23 9.01
N THR A 318 -1.66 0.23 9.61
CA THR A 318 -2.79 -0.61 9.16
C THR A 318 -3.25 -0.23 7.74
N MET A 319 -3.32 1.08 7.44
CA MET A 319 -3.69 1.59 6.12
C MET A 319 -2.58 1.36 5.09
N GLN A 320 -1.35 1.60 5.48
CA GLN A 320 -0.16 1.45 4.63
C GLN A 320 0.08 0.01 4.21
N TYR A 321 -0.25 -0.97 5.06
CA TYR A 321 -0.12 -2.39 4.74
C TYR A 321 -0.85 -2.77 3.45
N THR A 322 -2.08 -2.28 3.27
CA THR A 322 -2.88 -2.55 2.06
C THR A 322 -2.30 -1.87 0.82
N GLN A 323 -1.74 -0.66 0.98
CA GLN A 323 -1.08 0.05 -0.12
C GLN A 323 0.21 -0.66 -0.52
N LEU A 324 0.98 -1.13 0.45
CA LEU A 324 2.21 -1.92 0.24
C LEU A 324 1.91 -3.19 -0.56
N GLN A 325 0.89 -3.96 -0.17
CA GLN A 325 0.48 -5.17 -0.90
C GLN A 325 0.10 -4.87 -2.35
N ARG A 326 -0.68 -3.81 -2.58
CA ARG A 326 -1.06 -3.38 -3.94
C ARG A 326 0.16 -3.01 -4.77
N ALA A 327 1.07 -2.22 -4.21
CA ALA A 327 2.30 -1.82 -4.88
C ALA A 327 3.19 -3.02 -5.22
N MET A 328 3.32 -4.01 -4.31
CA MET A 328 4.09 -5.23 -4.57
C MET A 328 3.47 -6.07 -5.70
N ALA A 329 2.15 -6.25 -5.69
CA ALA A 329 1.44 -6.96 -6.77
C ALA A 329 1.60 -6.25 -8.12
N SER A 330 1.49 -4.93 -8.15
CA SER A 330 1.73 -4.13 -9.36
C SER A 330 3.17 -4.22 -9.84
N GLY A 331 4.13 -4.21 -8.91
CA GLY A 331 5.55 -4.40 -9.22
C GLY A 331 5.84 -5.74 -9.89
N VAL A 332 5.25 -6.83 -9.38
CA VAL A 332 5.39 -8.16 -10.01
C VAL A 332 4.90 -8.10 -11.46
N ARG A 333 3.70 -7.58 -11.71
CA ARG A 333 3.12 -7.52 -13.08
C ARG A 333 3.94 -6.65 -14.04
N ILE A 334 4.51 -5.54 -13.54
CA ILE A 334 5.38 -4.67 -14.35
C ILE A 334 6.65 -5.41 -14.74
N PHE A 335 7.30 -6.05 -13.78
CA PHE A 335 8.57 -6.74 -14.04
C PHE A 335 8.38 -8.01 -14.85
N GLU A 336 7.25 -8.73 -14.70
CA GLU A 336 6.88 -9.83 -15.61
C GLU A 336 6.72 -9.35 -17.04
N LEU A 337 6.13 -8.17 -17.25
CA LEU A 337 5.99 -7.59 -18.58
C LEU A 337 7.36 -7.22 -19.19
N LEU A 338 8.25 -6.63 -18.40
CA LEU A 338 9.61 -6.27 -18.82
C LEU A 338 10.50 -7.50 -19.08
N ASP A 339 10.24 -8.61 -18.39
CA ASP A 339 10.99 -9.87 -18.56
C ASP A 339 10.56 -10.67 -19.81
N ASN A 340 9.40 -10.32 -20.39
CA ASN A 340 8.92 -10.99 -21.60
C ASN A 340 9.74 -10.56 -22.82
N GLN A 341 10.66 -11.42 -23.22
CA GLN A 341 11.58 -11.17 -24.35
C GLN A 341 10.78 -11.03 -25.66
N PRO A 342 11.13 -10.06 -26.53
CA PRO A 342 10.58 -10.01 -27.88
C PRO A 342 10.86 -11.31 -28.62
N ALA A 343 9.85 -11.85 -29.31
CA ALA A 343 10.00 -13.10 -30.07
C ALA A 343 10.91 -12.96 -31.30
N LEU A 344 11.08 -11.73 -31.80
CA LEU A 344 11.96 -11.40 -32.89
C LEU A 344 13.05 -10.45 -32.39
N VAL A 345 14.28 -10.92 -32.42
CA VAL A 345 15.47 -10.15 -32.05
C VAL A 345 16.47 -10.28 -33.20
N ASP A 346 17.17 -9.21 -33.50
CA ASP A 346 18.23 -9.24 -34.51
C ASP A 346 19.32 -10.24 -34.07
N ALA A 347 19.87 -10.98 -35.02
CA ALA A 347 20.98 -11.88 -34.76
C ALA A 347 22.20 -11.10 -34.31
N GLU A 348 23.09 -11.70 -33.47
CA GLU A 348 24.33 -11.04 -33.00
C GLU A 348 25.24 -10.62 -34.12
N ASP A 349 25.18 -11.30 -35.26
CA ASP A 349 25.95 -11.06 -36.48
C ASP A 349 25.14 -10.35 -37.59
N ALA A 350 23.98 -9.73 -37.22
CA ALA A 350 23.15 -9.00 -38.15
C ALA A 350 23.96 -7.86 -38.83
N ILE A 351 23.87 -7.79 -40.14
CA ILE A 351 24.50 -6.74 -40.94
C ILE A 351 23.51 -5.61 -41.27
N GLU A 352 24.00 -4.39 -41.28
CA GLU A 352 23.21 -3.28 -41.80
C GLU A 352 23.01 -3.44 -43.33
N LEU A 353 21.74 -3.56 -43.74
CA LEU A 353 21.42 -3.68 -45.16
C LEU A 353 21.58 -2.32 -45.85
N PRO A 354 22.21 -2.30 -47.04
CA PRO A 354 22.25 -1.09 -47.87
C PRO A 354 20.83 -0.73 -48.35
N ARG A 355 20.68 0.45 -48.95
CA ARG A 355 19.38 0.87 -49.51
C ARG A 355 18.90 -0.14 -50.56
N LEU A 356 17.80 -0.81 -50.25
CA LEU A 356 17.26 -1.87 -51.10
C LEU A 356 16.55 -1.29 -52.33
N SER A 357 16.61 -2.01 -53.47
CA SER A 357 15.87 -1.68 -54.71
C SER A 357 14.38 -1.94 -54.60
N GLY A 358 13.98 -2.80 -53.66
CA GLY A 358 12.59 -3.15 -53.41
C GLY A 358 12.14 -4.45 -54.06
N ASP A 359 13.04 -5.17 -54.76
CA ASP A 359 12.75 -6.50 -55.32
C ASP A 359 12.73 -7.55 -54.19
N ILE A 360 11.61 -8.33 -54.12
CA ILE A 360 11.43 -9.39 -53.12
C ILE A 360 11.18 -10.71 -53.86
N GLU A 361 12.00 -11.71 -53.58
CA GLU A 361 11.85 -13.06 -54.13
C GLU A 361 11.75 -14.07 -52.98
N LEU A 362 10.67 -14.86 -52.99
CA LEU A 362 10.42 -15.95 -52.04
C LEU A 362 10.74 -17.28 -52.71
N LYS A 363 11.74 -18.00 -52.16
CA LYS A 363 12.16 -19.31 -52.67
C LYS A 363 11.94 -20.39 -51.61
N ASN A 364 11.08 -21.37 -51.92
CA ASN A 364 10.88 -22.55 -51.06
C ASN A 364 10.56 -22.17 -49.59
N VAL A 365 9.58 -21.27 -49.38
CA VAL A 365 9.23 -20.78 -48.03
C VAL A 365 8.04 -21.56 -47.51
N SER A 366 8.24 -22.28 -46.40
CA SER A 366 7.16 -22.84 -45.58
C SER A 366 7.05 -22.08 -44.29
N TYR A 367 5.83 -21.83 -43.82
CA TYR A 367 5.59 -21.11 -42.58
C TYR A 367 4.38 -21.68 -41.85
N SER A 368 4.53 -21.83 -40.52
CA SER A 368 3.45 -22.23 -39.62
C SER A 368 3.37 -21.33 -38.38
N TYR A 369 2.15 -20.90 -38.01
CA TYR A 369 1.91 -20.20 -36.72
C TYR A 369 1.93 -21.16 -35.54
N VAL A 370 1.54 -22.40 -35.74
CA VAL A 370 1.53 -23.48 -34.75
C VAL A 370 2.34 -24.64 -35.31
N PRO A 371 3.32 -25.17 -34.56
CA PRO A 371 4.11 -26.31 -34.99
C PRO A 371 3.21 -27.46 -35.51
N GLY A 372 3.44 -27.90 -36.74
CA GLY A 372 2.66 -28.98 -37.39
C GLY A 372 1.40 -28.55 -38.10
N GLN A 373 1.09 -27.25 -38.20
CA GLN A 373 0.00 -26.70 -39.02
C GLN A 373 0.58 -25.66 -39.98
N ASP A 374 1.03 -26.10 -41.13
CA ASP A 374 1.59 -25.21 -42.12
C ASP A 374 0.48 -24.35 -42.76
N VAL A 375 0.68 -23.03 -42.75
CA VAL A 375 -0.19 -22.04 -43.41
C VAL A 375 0.34 -21.74 -44.81
N LEU A 376 1.65 -21.78 -44.97
CA LEU A 376 2.34 -21.77 -46.25
C LEU A 376 3.17 -23.05 -46.31
N SER A 377 2.93 -23.87 -47.31
CA SER A 377 3.73 -25.04 -47.61
C SER A 377 4.16 -24.96 -49.09
N TYR A 378 5.42 -25.26 -49.30
CA TYR A 378 5.97 -25.40 -50.64
C TYR A 378 5.47 -26.69 -51.25
#